data_2a3054f13a6fdb35aa6cfad19ce0d75a
#
_entry.id   2a3054f13a6fdb35aa6cfad19ce0d75a
#
_cell.length_a   1.000
_cell.length_b   1.000
_cell.length_c   1.000
_cell.angle_alpha   90.00
_cell.angle_beta   90.00
_cell.angle_gamma   90.00
#
_symmetry.space_group_name_H-M   'P 1'
#
loop_
_entity.id
_entity.type
_entity.pdbx_description
1 polymer ?
#
loop_
_entity_poly.entity_id
_entity_poly.type
_entity_poly.pdbx_seq_one_letter_code
_entity_poly.pdbx_strand_id
1 'polypeptide(L)'
;MSGDYFSKKFNMDFRSLRYPGIISSEKYAFNGTTDYSTEIFFHLLEKKHYKCFLKDDAELPMMYIDDCIEATVKFLKADPNKLLRSTYNLAGISFTPKELTAAIAKLIPGIRVDYEPDFRQAIAESWPKSIDDHECKLHWNWEYDITVYDLAKKIFDGIDLKYKQHL
;
A
#
# COMPACT_ATOMS: atom_id res chain seq x y z
N MET A 1 21.55 4.11 13.08
CA MET A 1 21.36 2.78 13.71
C MET A 1 22.42 1.84 13.19
N SER A 2 22.32 0.49 13.36
CA SER A 2 23.43 -0.41 12.98
C SER A 2 23.93 -0.22 11.55
N GLY A 3 23.04 -0.11 10.56
CA GLY A 3 23.41 0.09 9.16
C GLY A 3 24.24 1.35 8.90
N ASP A 4 23.84 2.49 9.49
CA ASP A 4 24.60 3.75 9.35
C ASP A 4 25.99 3.65 10.02
N TYR A 5 26.09 2.92 11.13
CA TYR A 5 27.36 2.67 11.78
C TYR A 5 28.30 1.85 10.87
N PHE A 6 27.79 0.76 10.28
CA PHE A 6 28.58 -0.08 9.39
C PHE A 6 28.97 0.66 8.12
N SER A 7 28.05 1.44 7.54
CA SER A 7 28.32 2.30 6.39
C SER A 7 29.50 3.22 6.67
N LYS A 8 29.45 3.97 7.77
CA LYS A 8 30.51 4.93 8.14
C LYS A 8 31.83 4.24 8.50
N LYS A 9 31.78 3.13 9.24
CA LYS A 9 32.97 2.45 9.75
C LYS A 9 33.72 1.66 8.68
N PHE A 10 32.99 1.04 7.76
CA PHE A 10 33.54 0.10 6.77
C PHE A 10 33.37 0.57 5.33
N ASN A 11 32.91 1.80 5.12
CA ASN A 11 32.61 2.37 3.79
C ASN A 11 31.68 1.47 2.96
N MET A 12 30.65 0.91 3.61
CA MET A 12 29.66 0.04 2.96
C MET A 12 28.55 0.88 2.35
N ASP A 13 28.13 0.55 1.14
CA ASP A 13 26.89 1.07 0.54
C ASP A 13 25.68 0.42 1.23
N PHE A 14 25.23 1.04 2.32
CA PHE A 14 24.05 0.62 3.05
C PHE A 14 22.83 1.42 2.62
N ARG A 15 21.80 0.71 2.17
CA ARG A 15 20.53 1.30 1.70
C ARG A 15 19.35 0.70 2.43
N SER A 16 18.41 1.53 2.84
CA SER A 16 17.21 1.13 3.57
C SER A 16 15.99 1.91 3.09
N LEU A 17 14.86 1.22 2.94
CA LEU A 17 13.55 1.82 2.65
C LEU A 17 12.59 1.56 3.81
N ARG A 18 11.77 2.55 4.12
CA ARG A 18 10.57 2.39 4.96
C ARG A 18 9.36 2.43 4.05
N TYR A 19 8.64 1.33 4.03
CA TYR A 19 7.50 1.15 3.14
C TYR A 19 6.20 1.59 3.80
N PRO A 20 5.18 2.02 2.99
CA PRO A 20 3.80 2.13 3.44
C PRO A 20 3.17 0.74 3.61
N GLY A 21 1.87 0.65 3.84
CA GLY A 21 1.14 -0.60 3.78
C GLY A 21 1.21 -1.20 2.36
N ILE A 22 1.66 -2.46 2.24
CA ILE A 22 1.77 -3.12 0.94
C ILE A 22 0.53 -3.94 0.66
N ILE A 23 -0.05 -3.73 -0.53
CA ILE A 23 -1.27 -4.41 -1.01
C ILE A 23 -0.91 -5.30 -2.18
N SER A 24 -1.51 -6.48 -2.25
CA SER A 24 -1.40 -7.39 -3.40
C SER A 24 -2.78 -7.85 -3.88
N SER A 25 -2.81 -8.50 -5.04
CA SER A 25 -4.00 -9.20 -5.54
C SER A 25 -4.12 -10.65 -5.04
N GLU A 26 -3.23 -11.07 -4.15
CA GLU A 26 -3.20 -12.42 -3.59
C GLU A 26 -4.06 -12.52 -2.32
N LYS A 27 -4.76 -13.65 -2.15
CA LYS A 27 -5.62 -13.92 -0.99
C LYS A 27 -4.83 -14.39 0.24
N TYR A 28 -3.82 -13.64 0.67
CA TYR A 28 -2.97 -14.02 1.82
C TYR A 28 -3.02 -13.06 3.01
N ALA A 29 -3.88 -12.04 2.93
CA ALA A 29 -4.02 -11.08 4.01
C ALA A 29 -4.83 -11.68 5.16
N PHE A 30 -4.27 -11.75 6.38
CA PHE A 30 -4.97 -12.22 7.56
C PHE A 30 -4.60 -11.40 8.79
N ASN A 31 -5.60 -10.72 9.38
CA ASN A 31 -5.54 -10.03 10.68
C ASN A 31 -4.63 -8.78 10.76
N GLY A 32 -3.99 -8.34 9.69
CA GLY A 32 -3.28 -7.07 9.66
C GLY A 32 -4.23 -5.87 9.55
N THR A 33 -3.82 -4.72 10.05
CA THR A 33 -4.62 -3.48 10.03
C THR A 33 -4.91 -3.01 8.61
N THR A 34 -3.99 -3.23 7.66
CA THR A 34 -4.13 -2.83 6.25
C THR A 34 -4.81 -3.88 5.38
N ASP A 35 -5.04 -5.08 5.90
CA ASP A 35 -5.52 -6.23 5.13
C ASP A 35 -6.94 -6.04 4.58
N TYR A 36 -7.73 -5.12 5.18
CA TYR A 36 -9.04 -4.76 4.65
C TYR A 36 -8.99 -4.38 3.17
N SER A 37 -7.91 -3.74 2.74
CA SER A 37 -7.74 -3.25 1.37
C SER A 37 -7.58 -4.36 0.32
N THR A 38 -7.21 -5.57 0.75
CA THR A 38 -7.18 -6.78 -0.07
C THR A 38 -8.42 -7.65 0.17
N GLU A 39 -8.79 -7.89 1.43
CA GLU A 39 -9.94 -8.72 1.80
C GLU A 39 -11.25 -8.24 1.16
N ILE A 40 -11.46 -6.94 1.09
CA ILE A 40 -12.66 -6.31 0.53
C ILE A 40 -12.96 -6.83 -0.89
N PHE A 41 -11.95 -6.99 -1.74
CA PHE A 41 -12.15 -7.46 -3.12
C PHE A 41 -12.69 -8.89 -3.15
N PHE A 42 -12.11 -9.81 -2.38
CA PHE A 42 -12.52 -11.21 -2.36
C PHE A 42 -13.94 -11.37 -1.81
N HIS A 43 -14.27 -10.67 -0.72
CA HIS A 43 -15.62 -10.68 -0.17
C HIS A 43 -16.65 -10.09 -1.13
N LEU A 44 -16.33 -8.98 -1.80
CA LEU A 44 -17.24 -8.34 -2.75
C LEU A 44 -17.43 -9.14 -4.04
N LEU A 45 -16.39 -9.84 -4.50
CA LEU A 45 -16.50 -10.76 -5.63
C LEU A 45 -17.36 -11.98 -5.28
N GLU A 46 -17.22 -12.53 -4.07
CA GLU A 46 -17.90 -13.74 -3.65
C GLU A 46 -19.35 -13.48 -3.19
N LYS A 47 -19.56 -12.42 -2.38
CA LYS A 47 -20.83 -12.19 -1.66
C LYS A 47 -21.49 -10.84 -1.94
N LYS A 48 -20.88 -9.96 -2.74
CA LYS A 48 -21.29 -8.56 -2.95
C LYS A 48 -21.41 -7.73 -1.66
N HIS A 49 -20.95 -8.25 -0.54
CA HIS A 49 -21.04 -7.64 0.78
C HIS A 49 -19.74 -7.86 1.58
N TYR A 50 -19.26 -6.78 2.22
CA TYR A 50 -18.10 -6.81 3.12
C TYR A 50 -18.36 -6.01 4.39
N LYS A 51 -17.88 -6.51 5.53
CA LYS A 51 -17.85 -5.80 6.80
C LYS A 51 -16.42 -5.33 7.05
N CYS A 52 -16.18 -4.04 6.85
CA CYS A 52 -14.89 -3.44 7.08
C CYS A 52 -14.67 -3.21 8.58
N PHE A 53 -13.54 -3.67 9.09
CA PHE A 53 -13.17 -3.54 10.50
C PHE A 53 -12.49 -2.20 10.84
N LEU A 54 -12.48 -1.26 9.90
CA LEU A 54 -12.07 0.13 10.13
C LEU A 54 -13.24 1.07 9.87
N LYS A 55 -13.17 2.29 10.43
CA LYS A 55 -14.08 3.38 10.09
C LYS A 55 -13.95 3.75 8.63
N ASP A 56 -15.01 4.31 8.07
CA ASP A 56 -15.06 4.73 6.67
C ASP A 56 -14.04 5.82 6.31
N ASP A 57 -13.60 6.60 7.31
CA ASP A 57 -12.67 7.72 7.22
C ASP A 57 -11.23 7.42 7.72
N ALA A 58 -10.91 6.16 8.03
CA ALA A 58 -9.59 5.75 8.49
C ALA A 58 -8.56 5.83 7.34
N GLU A 59 -7.84 6.94 7.24
CA GLU A 59 -6.87 7.19 6.17
C GLU A 59 -5.51 6.54 6.47
N LEU A 60 -5.03 5.71 5.53
CA LEU A 60 -3.76 4.99 5.63
C LEU A 60 -2.98 5.05 4.31
N PRO A 61 -1.62 5.22 4.36
CA PRO A 61 -0.79 5.16 3.17
C PRO A 61 -0.54 3.71 2.74
N MET A 62 -0.75 3.42 1.45
CA MET A 62 -0.60 2.08 0.89
C MET A 62 -0.02 2.11 -0.52
N MET A 63 0.60 1.01 -0.96
CA MET A 63 1.22 0.84 -2.27
C MET A 63 0.98 -0.57 -2.79
N TYR A 64 0.80 -0.73 -4.10
CA TYR A 64 0.70 -2.05 -4.71
C TYR A 64 2.07 -2.73 -4.77
N ILE A 65 2.10 -4.05 -4.61
CA ILE A 65 3.34 -4.83 -4.47
C ILE A 65 4.29 -4.66 -5.66
N ASP A 66 3.79 -4.64 -6.89
CA ASP A 66 4.65 -4.48 -8.08
C ASP A 66 5.33 -3.11 -8.10
N ASP A 67 4.62 -2.05 -7.72
CA ASP A 67 5.17 -0.69 -7.62
C ASP A 67 6.23 -0.62 -6.49
N CYS A 68 6.00 -1.33 -5.40
CA CYS A 68 6.97 -1.47 -4.30
C CYS A 68 8.25 -2.17 -4.76
N ILE A 69 8.14 -3.23 -5.55
CA ILE A 69 9.28 -3.96 -6.12
C ILE A 69 10.03 -3.07 -7.10
N GLU A 70 9.30 -2.37 -7.98
CA GLU A 70 9.91 -1.42 -8.94
C GLU A 70 10.71 -0.32 -8.22
N ALA A 71 10.11 0.30 -7.20
CA ALA A 71 10.77 1.30 -6.36
C ALA A 71 12.06 0.75 -5.73
N THR A 72 11.98 -0.47 -5.19
CA THR A 72 13.12 -1.12 -4.55
C THR A 72 14.26 -1.37 -5.54
N VAL A 73 13.94 -1.91 -6.71
CA VAL A 73 14.94 -2.17 -7.77
C VAL A 73 15.55 -0.87 -8.27
N LYS A 74 14.74 0.18 -8.46
CA LYS A 74 15.22 1.51 -8.88
C LYS A 74 16.14 2.12 -7.83
N PHE A 75 15.79 2.02 -6.55
CA PHE A 75 16.62 2.49 -5.45
C PHE A 75 17.95 1.74 -5.36
N LEU A 76 17.95 0.42 -5.53
CA LEU A 76 19.18 -0.39 -5.54
C LEU A 76 20.13 -0.02 -6.69
N LYS A 77 19.58 0.42 -7.82
CA LYS A 77 20.34 0.86 -9.02
C LYS A 77 20.71 2.35 -8.97
N ALA A 78 20.22 3.12 -8.01
CA ALA A 78 20.50 4.55 -7.92
C ALA A 78 21.99 4.82 -7.71
N ASP A 79 22.48 5.91 -8.32
CA ASP A 79 23.86 6.35 -8.16
C ASP A 79 24.16 6.65 -6.68
N PRO A 80 25.11 5.96 -6.04
CA PRO A 80 25.43 6.16 -4.64
C PRO A 80 25.88 7.60 -4.34
N ASN A 81 26.44 8.33 -5.31
CA ASN A 81 26.88 9.71 -5.13
C ASN A 81 25.72 10.70 -5.04
N LYS A 82 24.53 10.31 -5.48
CA LYS A 82 23.29 11.11 -5.37
C LYS A 82 22.51 10.80 -4.10
N LEU A 83 22.80 9.71 -3.43
CA LEU A 83 22.12 9.30 -2.21
C LEU A 83 22.71 10.04 -1.00
N LEU A 84 22.02 11.08 -0.55
CA LEU A 84 22.45 11.87 0.63
C LEU A 84 22.09 11.22 1.97
N ARG A 85 21.33 10.14 1.95
CA ARG A 85 20.90 9.36 3.12
C ARG A 85 21.03 7.87 2.87
N SER A 86 21.19 7.12 3.92
CA SER A 86 21.15 5.65 3.89
C SER A 86 19.73 5.09 4.01
N THR A 87 18.77 5.90 4.48
CA THR A 87 17.38 5.49 4.72
C THR A 87 16.43 6.49 4.10
N TYR A 88 15.49 5.99 3.29
CA TYR A 88 14.44 6.77 2.64
C TYR A 88 13.06 6.26 3.05
N ASN A 89 12.10 7.17 3.14
CA ASN A 89 10.70 6.80 3.24
C ASN A 89 10.14 6.65 1.83
N LEU A 90 9.38 5.61 1.60
CA LEU A 90 8.68 5.38 0.34
C LEU A 90 7.19 5.61 0.58
N ALA A 91 6.63 6.66 -0.02
CA ALA A 91 5.21 6.91 0.04
C ALA A 91 4.46 6.06 -0.98
N GLY A 92 3.23 5.72 -0.60
CA GLY A 92 2.23 5.24 -1.51
C GLY A 92 1.13 6.30 -1.70
N ILE A 93 -0.06 5.85 -2.02
CA ILE A 93 -1.26 6.67 -2.02
C ILE A 93 -1.98 6.54 -0.68
N SER A 94 -2.38 7.67 -0.08
CA SER A 94 -3.22 7.66 1.12
C SER A 94 -4.68 7.66 0.73
N PHE A 95 -5.46 6.77 1.32
CA PHE A 95 -6.90 6.67 1.06
C PHE A 95 -7.64 6.07 2.25
N THR A 96 -8.94 6.29 2.26
CA THR A 96 -9.88 5.77 3.26
C THR A 96 -10.60 4.51 2.75
N PRO A 97 -11.15 3.66 3.64
CA PRO A 97 -12.01 2.55 3.24
C PRO A 97 -13.19 2.97 2.36
N LYS A 98 -13.75 4.16 2.60
CA LYS A 98 -14.85 4.72 1.81
C LYS A 98 -14.43 5.05 0.37
N GLU A 99 -13.26 5.67 0.19
CA GLU A 99 -12.72 5.99 -1.14
C GLU A 99 -12.41 4.72 -1.92
N LEU A 100 -11.80 3.72 -1.27
CA LEU A 100 -11.55 2.43 -1.88
C LEU A 100 -12.86 1.74 -2.28
N THR A 101 -13.88 1.74 -1.39
CA THR A 101 -15.21 1.20 -1.70
C THR A 101 -15.83 1.87 -2.92
N ALA A 102 -15.75 3.20 -3.00
CA ALA A 102 -16.26 3.95 -4.14
C ALA A 102 -15.52 3.63 -5.45
N ALA A 103 -14.22 3.37 -5.39
CA ALA A 103 -13.43 2.92 -6.54
C ALA A 103 -13.83 1.51 -6.98
N ILE A 104 -13.98 0.58 -6.03
CA ILE A 104 -14.41 -0.81 -6.31
C ILE A 104 -15.83 -0.86 -6.87
N ALA A 105 -16.74 0.00 -6.42
CA ALA A 105 -18.13 0.04 -6.92
C ALA A 105 -18.21 0.33 -8.42
N LYS A 106 -17.21 0.99 -9.01
CA LYS A 106 -17.09 1.21 -10.46
C LYS A 106 -16.66 -0.04 -11.22
N LEU A 107 -16.00 -0.98 -10.54
CA LEU A 107 -15.52 -2.23 -11.13
C LEU A 107 -16.47 -3.39 -10.88
N ILE A 108 -17.11 -3.41 -9.72
CA ILE A 108 -18.03 -4.46 -9.26
C ILE A 108 -19.36 -3.81 -8.86
N PRO A 109 -20.38 -3.78 -9.76
CA PRO A 109 -21.67 -3.17 -9.44
C PRO A 109 -22.46 -3.92 -8.37
N GLY A 110 -23.28 -3.18 -7.62
CA GLY A 110 -24.22 -3.75 -6.64
C GLY A 110 -23.58 -4.20 -5.33
N ILE A 111 -22.39 -3.69 -5.01
CA ILE A 111 -21.72 -4.00 -3.75
C ILE A 111 -22.29 -3.23 -2.57
N ARG A 112 -22.13 -3.81 -1.38
CA ARG A 112 -22.40 -3.18 -0.08
C ARG A 112 -21.23 -3.35 0.87
N VAL A 113 -20.85 -2.27 1.54
CA VAL A 113 -19.84 -2.30 2.62
C VAL A 113 -20.44 -1.68 3.87
N ASP A 114 -20.40 -2.42 4.96
CA ASP A 114 -20.73 -1.93 6.30
C ASP A 114 -19.40 -1.69 7.07
N TYR A 115 -19.34 -0.63 7.85
CA TYR A 115 -18.13 -0.27 8.63
C TYR A 115 -18.38 -0.61 10.10
N GLU A 116 -17.74 -1.67 10.59
CA GLU A 116 -17.86 -2.17 11.96
C GLU A 116 -16.46 -2.20 12.61
N PRO A 117 -15.93 -1.05 13.09
CA PRO A 117 -14.57 -0.97 13.63
C PRO A 117 -14.34 -1.92 14.80
N ASP A 118 -13.18 -2.60 14.78
CA ASP A 118 -12.71 -3.43 15.88
C ASP A 118 -11.41 -2.85 16.52
N PHE A 119 -10.66 -3.68 17.27
CA PHE A 119 -9.42 -3.26 17.93
C PHE A 119 -8.37 -2.70 16.95
N ARG A 120 -8.39 -3.08 15.67
CA ARG A 120 -7.47 -2.62 14.63
C ARG A 120 -7.66 -1.13 14.31
N GLN A 121 -8.82 -0.57 14.59
CA GLN A 121 -9.06 0.87 14.43
C GLN A 121 -8.10 1.70 15.29
N ALA A 122 -7.88 1.32 16.54
CA ALA A 122 -6.95 2.03 17.43
C ALA A 122 -5.50 1.92 16.91
N ILE A 123 -5.13 0.82 16.28
CA ILE A 123 -3.82 0.65 15.64
C ILE A 123 -3.72 1.60 14.43
N ALA A 124 -4.73 1.61 13.55
CA ALA A 124 -4.77 2.49 12.38
C ALA A 124 -4.66 3.97 12.78
N GLU A 125 -5.37 4.41 13.81
CA GLU A 125 -5.33 5.78 14.31
C GLU A 125 -3.97 6.19 14.91
N SER A 126 -3.13 5.22 15.29
CA SER A 126 -1.77 5.47 15.77
C SER A 126 -0.72 5.67 14.66
N TRP A 127 -1.08 5.37 13.43
CA TRP A 127 -0.19 5.48 12.28
C TRP A 127 -0.31 6.83 11.59
N PRO A 128 0.74 7.29 10.87
CA PRO A 128 0.64 8.50 10.06
C PRO A 128 -0.35 8.29 8.91
N LYS A 129 -1.12 9.32 8.61
CA LYS A 129 -2.08 9.31 7.49
C LYS A 129 -1.40 9.37 6.13
N SER A 130 -0.20 9.94 6.08
CA SER A 130 0.61 10.05 4.86
C SER A 130 2.09 9.92 5.17
N ILE A 131 2.88 9.64 4.14
CA ILE A 131 4.34 9.55 4.21
C ILE A 131 4.91 10.58 3.24
N ASP A 132 5.88 11.36 3.70
CA ASP A 132 6.65 12.26 2.85
C ASP A 132 7.85 11.52 2.26
N ASP A 133 7.92 11.45 0.93
CA ASP A 133 9.00 10.82 0.17
C ASP A 133 9.65 11.77 -0.85
N HIS A 134 9.53 13.10 -0.65
CA HIS A 134 10.08 14.07 -1.60
C HIS A 134 11.59 13.86 -1.86
N GLU A 135 12.33 13.32 -0.88
CA GLU A 135 13.76 13.00 -1.05
C GLU A 135 13.99 11.84 -2.04
N CYS A 136 13.02 10.94 -2.21
CA CYS A 136 13.09 9.88 -3.21
C CYS A 136 13.08 10.47 -4.62
N LYS A 137 12.23 11.48 -4.86
CA LYS A 137 12.18 12.22 -6.11
C LYS A 137 13.50 12.97 -6.37
N LEU A 138 14.02 13.69 -5.37
CA LEU A 138 15.22 14.50 -5.51
C LEU A 138 16.48 13.66 -5.74
N HIS A 139 16.66 12.54 -5.01
CA HIS A 139 17.92 11.83 -4.98
C HIS A 139 18.00 10.68 -5.98
N TRP A 140 16.86 10.07 -6.36
CA TRP A 140 16.84 8.93 -7.27
C TRP A 140 15.63 8.87 -8.22
N ASN A 141 14.94 10.03 -8.41
CA ASN A 141 13.85 10.24 -9.37
C ASN A 141 12.68 9.24 -9.21
N TRP A 142 12.32 8.90 -7.98
CA TRP A 142 11.13 8.11 -7.73
C TRP A 142 9.92 9.01 -7.59
N GLU A 143 8.86 8.67 -8.30
CA GLU A 143 7.54 9.28 -8.17
C GLU A 143 6.48 8.18 -8.21
N TYR A 144 5.48 8.32 -7.36
CA TYR A 144 4.31 7.46 -7.34
C TYR A 144 3.07 8.33 -7.46
N ASP A 145 2.46 8.32 -8.63
CA ASP A 145 1.31 9.16 -8.97
C ASP A 145 0.22 8.31 -9.63
N ILE A 146 -0.60 7.68 -8.80
CA ILE A 146 -1.77 6.92 -9.23
C ILE A 146 -2.99 7.33 -8.40
N THR A 147 -4.19 7.16 -8.96
CA THR A 147 -5.43 7.38 -8.23
C THR A 147 -5.86 6.13 -7.45
N VAL A 148 -6.78 6.30 -6.48
CA VAL A 148 -7.39 5.16 -5.76
C VAL A 148 -8.09 4.22 -6.73
N TYR A 149 -8.64 4.75 -7.82
CA TYR A 149 -9.26 3.94 -8.87
C TYR A 149 -8.22 3.09 -9.62
N ASP A 150 -7.07 3.67 -9.97
CA ASP A 150 -5.99 2.94 -10.66
C ASP A 150 -5.45 1.82 -9.78
N LEU A 151 -5.27 2.09 -8.48
CA LEU A 151 -4.89 1.08 -7.49
C LEU A 151 -5.94 -0.03 -7.41
N ALA A 152 -7.22 0.33 -7.26
CA ALA A 152 -8.31 -0.65 -7.21
C ALA A 152 -8.37 -1.50 -8.49
N LYS A 153 -8.14 -0.87 -9.65
CA LYS A 153 -8.10 -1.57 -10.94
C LYS A 153 -6.91 -2.53 -11.03
N LYS A 154 -5.71 -2.13 -10.62
CA LYS A 154 -4.53 -3.02 -10.56
C LYS A 154 -4.80 -4.26 -9.71
N ILE A 155 -5.38 -4.09 -8.51
CA ILE A 155 -5.74 -5.21 -7.63
C ILE A 155 -6.78 -6.11 -8.31
N PHE A 156 -7.85 -5.51 -8.83
CA PHE A 156 -8.93 -6.24 -9.49
C PHE A 156 -8.43 -7.05 -10.69
N ASP A 157 -7.60 -6.46 -11.55
CA ASP A 157 -7.05 -7.12 -12.74
C ASP A 157 -6.13 -8.28 -12.36
N GLY A 158 -5.34 -8.14 -11.28
CA GLY A 158 -4.44 -9.17 -10.77
C GLY A 158 -5.12 -10.35 -10.07
N ILE A 159 -6.39 -10.21 -9.65
CA ILE A 159 -7.11 -11.31 -9.01
C ILE A 159 -7.40 -12.44 -10.00
N ASP A 160 -7.12 -13.68 -9.59
CA ASP A 160 -7.37 -14.90 -10.38
C ASP A 160 -8.82 -14.97 -10.88
N LEU A 161 -8.98 -15.34 -12.15
CA LEU A 161 -10.27 -15.46 -12.83
C LEU A 161 -11.28 -16.35 -12.09
N LYS A 162 -10.80 -17.35 -11.33
CA LYS A 162 -11.68 -18.21 -10.51
C LYS A 162 -12.52 -17.45 -9.49
N TYR A 163 -12.02 -16.30 -9.00
CA TYR A 163 -12.77 -15.45 -8.06
C TYR A 163 -13.73 -14.49 -8.78
N LYS A 164 -13.61 -14.33 -10.10
CA LYS A 164 -14.43 -13.43 -10.93
C LYS A 164 -15.62 -14.13 -11.62
N GLN A 165 -15.82 -15.41 -11.36
CA GLN A 165 -16.84 -16.24 -12.05
C GLN A 165 -18.30 -15.79 -11.79
N HIS A 166 -18.53 -14.88 -10.85
CA HIS A 166 -19.86 -14.40 -10.47
C HIS A 166 -20.11 -12.93 -10.86
N LEU A 167 -19.28 -12.35 -11.73
CA LEU A 167 -19.47 -11.00 -12.28
C LEU A 167 -20.45 -11.04 -13.51
#